data_77b38ade893f41f4dbc92723cfde499b
#
_entry.id   77b38ade893f41f4dbc92723cfde499b
#
_cell.length_a   1.000
_cell.length_b   1.000
_cell.length_c   1.000
_cell.angle_alpha   90.00
_cell.angle_beta   90.00
_cell.angle_gamma   90.00
#
_symmetry.space_group_name_H-M   'P 1'
#
loop_
_entity.id
_entity.type
_entity.pdbx_description
1 polymer ?
#
loop_
_entity_poly.entity_id
_entity_poly.type
_entity_poly.pdbx_seq_one_letter_code
_entity_poly.pdbx_strand_id
1 'polypeptide(L)'
;MSTDPYAWIEQSLATIHKTNWYRSVQTIEGLPGAIIQMAGRSLINFASNDYLGLAGDERLIQAAVAATQTYGTGSTGSRLLSGHRELHRELESAIAILKQTEAALVFSSGYL
;
A
#
# COMPACT_ATOMS: atom_id res chain seq x y z
N MET A 1 31.11 -33.14 -1.29
CA MET A 1 29.64 -33.11 -1.08
C MET A 1 29.23 -31.65 -1.04
N SER A 2 28.56 -31.16 -2.06
CA SER A 2 28.00 -29.79 -2.04
C SER A 2 26.81 -29.85 -1.11
N THR A 3 26.93 -29.28 0.10
CA THR A 3 25.80 -29.08 0.97
C THR A 3 25.03 -27.90 0.42
N ASP A 4 23.81 -28.13 -0.01
CA ASP A 4 22.92 -27.05 -0.47
C ASP A 4 22.76 -26.03 0.68
N PRO A 5 23.22 -24.76 0.50
CA PRO A 5 23.15 -23.74 1.54
C PRO A 5 21.71 -23.35 1.88
N TYR A 6 20.73 -23.77 1.09
CA TYR A 6 19.32 -23.44 1.26
C TYR A 6 18.46 -24.59 1.79
N ALA A 7 19.05 -25.76 2.08
CA ALA A 7 18.32 -26.93 2.59
C ALA A 7 17.47 -26.64 3.83
N TRP A 8 17.87 -25.67 4.67
CA TRP A 8 17.12 -25.23 5.85
C TRP A 8 15.78 -24.58 5.49
N ILE A 9 15.67 -23.94 4.32
CA ILE A 9 14.42 -23.31 3.86
C ILE A 9 13.36 -24.38 3.60
N GLU A 10 13.72 -25.44 2.92
CA GLU A 10 12.81 -26.55 2.63
C GLU A 10 12.36 -27.26 3.92
N GLN A 11 13.27 -27.48 4.86
CA GLN A 11 12.93 -28.06 6.16
C GLN A 11 11.96 -27.17 6.95
N SER A 12 12.19 -25.85 6.94
CA SER A 12 11.33 -24.87 7.59
C SER A 12 9.94 -24.83 6.95
N LEU A 13 9.88 -24.81 5.63
CA LEU A 13 8.60 -24.85 4.89
C LEU A 13 7.83 -26.16 5.15
N ALA A 14 8.50 -27.29 5.15
CA ALA A 14 7.89 -28.57 5.48
C ALA A 14 7.29 -28.56 6.91
N THR A 15 7.98 -27.95 7.86
CA THR A 15 7.49 -27.80 9.24
C THR A 15 6.24 -26.90 9.27
N ILE A 16 6.29 -25.75 8.58
CA ILE A 16 5.16 -24.80 8.50
C ILE A 16 3.94 -25.47 7.87
N HIS A 17 4.11 -26.26 6.82
CA HIS A 17 3.02 -27.02 6.21
C HIS A 17 2.46 -28.09 7.15
N LYS A 18 3.33 -28.85 7.82
CA LYS A 18 2.94 -29.91 8.75
C LYS A 18 2.12 -29.38 9.95
N THR A 19 2.44 -28.16 10.40
CA THR A 19 1.73 -27.52 11.52
C THR A 19 0.52 -26.68 11.10
N ASN A 20 0.15 -26.66 9.81
CA ASN A 20 -0.90 -25.82 9.26
C ASN A 20 -0.69 -24.31 9.50
N TRP A 21 0.55 -23.87 9.61
CA TRP A 21 0.90 -22.45 9.78
C TRP A 21 1.14 -21.72 8.45
N TYR A 22 1.16 -22.48 7.35
CA TYR A 22 1.35 -21.89 6.02
C TYR A 22 0.24 -20.89 5.71
N ARG A 23 0.66 -19.69 5.32
CA ARG A 23 -0.24 -18.62 4.86
C ARG A 23 0.11 -18.29 3.43
N SER A 24 -0.85 -18.44 2.53
CA SER A 24 -0.72 -18.00 1.14
C SER A 24 -1.43 -16.66 0.94
N VAL A 25 -0.82 -15.78 0.16
CA VAL A 25 -1.49 -14.57 -0.30
C VAL A 25 -2.54 -14.93 -1.35
N GLN A 26 -3.68 -14.25 -1.29
CA GLN A 26 -4.75 -14.41 -2.27
C GLN A 26 -4.83 -13.16 -3.14
N THR A 27 -5.02 -13.35 -4.44
CA THR A 27 -5.17 -12.24 -5.38
C THR A 27 -6.63 -11.75 -5.37
N ILE A 28 -6.78 -10.45 -5.13
CA ILE A 28 -8.06 -9.76 -5.24
C ILE A 28 -8.06 -8.99 -6.55
N GLU A 29 -9.13 -9.11 -7.33
CA GLU A 29 -9.29 -8.51 -8.65
C GLU A 29 -10.24 -7.31 -8.58
N GLY A 30 -9.99 -6.32 -9.46
CA GLY A 30 -10.85 -5.15 -9.59
C GLY A 30 -10.55 -4.02 -8.59
N LEU A 31 -11.48 -3.09 -8.49
CA LEU A 31 -11.38 -1.95 -7.56
C LEU A 31 -11.65 -2.40 -6.12
N PRO A 32 -11.00 -1.74 -5.15
CA PRO A 32 -11.32 -1.94 -3.73
C PRO A 32 -12.79 -1.63 -3.43
N GLY A 33 -13.38 -2.38 -2.49
CA GLY A 33 -14.75 -2.15 -2.09
C GLY A 33 -15.27 -3.19 -1.09
N ALA A 34 -16.55 -3.07 -0.73
CA ALA A 34 -17.22 -4.01 0.15
C ALA A 34 -17.44 -5.39 -0.51
N ILE A 35 -17.47 -5.44 -1.83
CA ILE A 35 -17.55 -6.67 -2.62
C ILE A 35 -16.29 -6.79 -3.44
N ILE A 36 -15.61 -7.92 -3.36
CA ILE A 36 -14.37 -8.20 -4.09
C ILE A 36 -14.52 -9.43 -4.96
N GLN A 37 -13.71 -9.51 -6.01
CA GLN A 37 -13.55 -10.71 -6.82
C GLN A 37 -12.28 -11.44 -6.40
N MET A 38 -12.40 -12.73 -6.10
CA MET A 38 -11.26 -13.55 -5.69
C MET A 38 -11.46 -14.98 -6.21
N ALA A 39 -10.52 -15.47 -7.00
CA ALA A 39 -10.59 -16.80 -7.62
C ALA A 39 -11.92 -17.05 -8.36
N GLY A 40 -12.40 -16.08 -9.15
CA GLY A 40 -13.64 -16.17 -9.91
C GLY A 40 -14.93 -16.11 -9.08
N ARG A 41 -14.83 -15.75 -7.80
CA ARG A 41 -15.97 -15.67 -6.87
C ARG A 41 -16.13 -14.24 -6.36
N SER A 42 -17.40 -13.82 -6.26
CA SER A 42 -17.77 -12.55 -5.61
C SER A 42 -17.95 -12.80 -4.11
N LEU A 43 -17.21 -12.05 -3.29
CA LEU A 43 -17.17 -12.21 -1.83
C LEU A 43 -17.40 -10.87 -1.14
N ILE A 44 -18.03 -10.89 0.03
CA ILE A 44 -18.13 -9.72 0.91
C ILE A 44 -16.82 -9.59 1.69
N ASN A 45 -16.19 -8.42 1.62
CA ASN A 45 -14.89 -8.16 2.22
C ASN A 45 -15.02 -7.58 3.64
N PHE A 46 -14.87 -8.42 4.65
CA PHE A 46 -14.82 -8.01 6.06
C PHE A 46 -13.40 -7.74 6.58
N ALA A 47 -12.37 -7.94 5.75
CA ALA A 47 -10.96 -7.81 6.15
C ALA A 47 -10.32 -6.48 5.69
N SER A 48 -11.11 -5.58 5.09
CA SER A 48 -10.61 -4.29 4.62
C SER A 48 -10.46 -3.28 5.75
N ASN A 49 -9.41 -2.46 5.69
CA ASN A 49 -9.23 -1.26 6.51
C ASN A 49 -9.78 0.01 5.84
N ASP A 50 -10.42 -0.12 4.69
CA ASP A 50 -11.02 1.00 3.95
C ASP A 50 -12.38 1.37 4.55
N TYR A 51 -12.37 1.83 5.81
CA TYR A 51 -13.59 2.13 6.59
C TYR A 51 -14.45 3.24 5.99
N LEU A 52 -13.86 4.12 5.20
CA LEU A 52 -14.56 5.23 4.56
C LEU A 52 -14.91 4.96 3.09
N GLY A 53 -14.49 3.81 2.54
CA GLY A 53 -14.73 3.45 1.14
C GLY A 53 -14.00 4.36 0.15
N LEU A 54 -12.88 4.95 0.55
CA LEU A 54 -12.16 5.93 -0.26
C LEU A 54 -11.18 5.32 -1.24
N ALA A 55 -10.75 4.08 -1.03
CA ALA A 55 -9.72 3.45 -1.87
C ALA A 55 -10.15 3.27 -3.33
N GLY A 56 -11.46 3.14 -3.60
CA GLY A 56 -12.04 3.07 -4.94
C GLY A 56 -12.87 4.30 -5.34
N ASP A 57 -12.78 5.40 -4.59
CA ASP A 57 -13.58 6.60 -4.87
C ASP A 57 -13.11 7.31 -6.14
N GLU A 58 -14.06 7.55 -7.05
CA GLU A 58 -13.79 8.15 -8.36
C GLU A 58 -13.14 9.54 -8.24
N ARG A 59 -13.47 10.32 -7.22
CA ARG A 59 -12.88 11.65 -6.99
C ARG A 59 -11.39 11.56 -6.69
N LEU A 60 -10.98 10.54 -5.93
CA LEU A 60 -9.57 10.28 -5.61
C LEU A 60 -8.82 9.74 -6.83
N ILE A 61 -9.46 8.87 -7.60
CA ILE A 61 -8.89 8.34 -8.85
C ILE A 61 -8.61 9.50 -9.81
N GLN A 62 -9.59 10.38 -10.05
CA GLN A 62 -9.43 11.52 -10.94
C GLN A 62 -8.36 12.51 -10.46
N ALA A 63 -8.30 12.77 -9.16
CA ALA A 63 -7.23 13.60 -8.58
C ALA A 63 -5.86 12.99 -8.79
N ALA A 64 -5.70 11.67 -8.60
CA ALA A 64 -4.46 10.96 -8.83
C ALA A 64 -4.03 10.99 -10.31
N VAL A 65 -4.98 10.82 -11.24
CA VAL A 65 -4.72 10.91 -12.69
C VAL A 65 -4.23 12.31 -13.05
N ALA A 66 -4.92 13.37 -12.61
CA ALA A 66 -4.53 14.75 -12.87
C ALA A 66 -3.15 15.08 -12.29
N ALA A 67 -2.88 14.66 -11.06
CA ALA A 67 -1.57 14.85 -10.42
C ALA A 67 -0.46 14.10 -11.17
N THR A 68 -0.72 12.87 -11.61
CA THR A 68 0.24 12.08 -12.38
C THR A 68 0.57 12.72 -13.72
N GLN A 69 -0.41 13.29 -14.41
CA GLN A 69 -0.21 14.00 -15.67
C GLN A 69 0.64 15.29 -15.49
N THR A 70 0.49 15.96 -14.36
CA THR A 70 1.20 17.23 -14.07
C THR A 70 2.59 16.98 -13.51
N TYR A 71 2.75 16.05 -12.59
CA TYR A 71 3.96 15.88 -11.80
C TYR A 71 4.75 14.61 -12.12
N GLY A 72 4.20 13.69 -12.91
CA GLY A 72 4.77 12.37 -13.16
C GLY A 72 4.52 11.40 -12.00
N THR A 73 5.20 10.23 -12.04
CA THR A 73 4.94 9.10 -11.14
C THR A 73 5.95 8.96 -10.00
N GLY A 74 6.96 9.84 -9.93
CA GLY A 74 8.01 9.70 -8.93
C GLY A 74 8.70 11.00 -8.55
N SER A 75 9.45 10.95 -7.48
CA SER A 75 10.17 12.11 -6.91
C SER A 75 11.64 12.20 -7.35
N THR A 76 12.20 11.16 -7.93
CA THR A 76 13.58 11.08 -8.50
C THR A 76 14.74 11.29 -7.51
N GLY A 77 14.49 11.56 -6.25
CA GLY A 77 15.54 11.77 -5.25
C GLY A 77 15.01 11.89 -3.82
N SER A 78 15.91 12.04 -2.86
CA SER A 78 15.54 12.31 -1.47
C SER A 78 14.88 13.68 -1.33
N ARG A 79 14.00 13.83 -0.35
CA ARG A 79 13.31 15.10 -0.06
C ARG A 79 14.27 16.25 0.24
N LEU A 80 15.43 15.96 0.83
CA LEU A 80 16.41 16.96 1.17
C LEU A 80 17.09 17.58 -0.07
N LEU A 81 17.20 16.81 -1.16
CA LEU A 81 17.90 17.26 -2.38
C LEU A 81 16.92 17.72 -3.46
N SER A 82 16.34 16.79 -4.19
CA SER A 82 15.50 17.07 -5.36
C SER A 82 14.12 16.42 -5.33
N GLY A 83 13.82 15.61 -4.30
CA GLY A 83 12.60 14.82 -4.21
C GLY A 83 11.45 15.48 -3.44
N HIS A 84 11.62 16.68 -2.88
CA HIS A 84 10.54 17.42 -2.23
C HIS A 84 9.69 18.13 -3.28
N ARG A 85 8.57 17.52 -3.64
CA ARG A 85 7.65 18.03 -4.66
C ARG A 85 6.61 18.97 -4.04
N GLU A 86 6.00 19.80 -4.87
CA GLU A 86 4.90 20.69 -4.48
C GLU A 86 3.77 19.92 -3.78
N LEU A 87 3.40 18.75 -4.29
CA LEU A 87 2.37 17.89 -3.69
C LEU A 87 2.68 17.46 -2.24
N HIS A 88 3.96 17.29 -1.87
CA HIS A 88 4.32 17.01 -0.48
C HIS A 88 3.98 18.19 0.41
N ARG A 89 4.36 19.40 -0.03
CA ARG A 89 4.10 20.66 0.69
C ARG A 89 2.60 20.90 0.86
N GLU A 90 1.84 20.74 -0.20
CA GLU A 90 0.39 20.91 -0.20
C GLU A 90 -0.30 19.92 0.74
N LEU A 91 0.09 18.64 0.68
CA LEU A 91 -0.45 17.61 1.57
C LEU A 91 -0.12 17.91 3.04
N GLU A 92 1.13 18.27 3.35
CA GLU A 92 1.55 18.63 4.71
C GLU A 92 0.76 19.83 5.23
N SER A 93 0.57 20.85 4.42
CA SER A 93 -0.23 22.02 4.76
C SER A 93 -1.71 21.67 4.99
N ALA A 94 -2.30 20.87 4.12
CA ALA A 94 -3.69 20.44 4.25
C ALA A 94 -3.92 19.60 5.53
N ILE A 95 -2.99 18.70 5.86
CA ILE A 95 -3.06 17.90 7.08
C ILE A 95 -2.90 18.77 8.33
N ALA A 96 -1.96 19.72 8.33
CA ALA A 96 -1.76 20.63 9.45
C ALA A 96 -3.02 21.46 9.73
N ILE A 97 -3.67 21.98 8.68
CA ILE A 97 -4.94 22.71 8.80
C ILE A 97 -6.05 21.79 9.33
N LEU A 98 -6.21 20.60 8.76
CA LEU A 98 -7.24 19.63 9.15
C LEU A 98 -7.10 19.21 10.62
N LYS A 99 -5.87 19.04 11.09
CA LYS A 99 -5.55 18.59 12.45
C LYS A 99 -5.36 19.74 13.44
N GLN A 100 -5.42 20.99 12.98
CA GLN A 100 -5.17 22.20 13.79
C GLN A 100 -3.82 22.13 14.52
N THR A 101 -2.78 21.68 13.81
CA THR A 101 -1.40 21.62 14.28
C THR A 101 -0.55 22.67 13.58
N GLU A 102 0.58 23.06 14.19
CA GLU A 102 1.51 24.02 13.62
C GLU A 102 2.12 23.52 12.30
N ALA A 103 2.43 22.24 12.22
CA ALA A 103 3.02 21.60 11.05
C ALA A 103 2.61 20.11 10.96
N ALA A 104 2.82 19.52 9.79
CA ALA A 104 2.73 18.10 9.53
C ALA A 104 3.89 17.63 8.66
N LEU A 105 4.29 16.38 8.78
CA LEU A 105 5.29 15.73 7.95
C LEU A 105 4.72 14.44 7.35
N VAL A 106 4.99 14.22 6.08
CA VAL A 106 4.60 13.02 5.33
C VAL A 106 5.79 12.06 5.22
N PHE A 107 5.57 10.81 5.57
CA PHE A 107 6.54 9.72 5.46
C PHE A 107 6.09 8.71 4.42
N SER A 108 7.05 7.96 3.84
CA SER A 108 6.78 6.95 2.81
C SER A 108 6.09 5.69 3.34
N SER A 109 6.09 5.47 4.65
CA SER A 109 5.41 4.34 5.29
C SER A 109 4.94 4.70 6.70
N GLY A 110 3.92 3.99 7.18
CA GLY A 110 3.44 4.13 8.56
C GLY A 110 4.40 3.61 9.62
N TYR A 111 5.45 2.88 9.22
CA TYR A 111 6.48 2.39 10.13
C TYR A 111 7.51 3.47 10.47
N LEU A 112 7.80 4.38 9.54
CA LEU A 112 8.74 5.50 9.72
C LEU A 112 8.15 6.61 10.57
#